data_b4aa9c694cfbe255020c1fee1420a4b5
#
_entry.id   b4aa9c694cfbe255020c1fee1420a4b5
#
_cell.length_a   1.000
_cell.length_b   1.000
_cell.length_c   1.000
_cell.angle_alpha   90.00
_cell.angle_beta   90.00
_cell.angle_gamma   90.00
#
_symmetry.space_group_name_H-M   'P 1'
#
loop_
_entity.id
_entity.type
_entity.pdbx_description
1 polymer ?
#
loop_
_entity_poly.entity_id
_entity_poly.type
_entity_poly.pdbx_seq_one_letter_code
_entity_poly.pdbx_strand_id
1 'polypeptide(L)'
;MLIKKGNPKNISGVTDLIREDIRLFLSNPETETVSYQGYVNTLSGMAARENVDLSFPTDEAPDTKVCYGEQIHHREAPQAIIDGRADVAVVYYHLALRYTRIFPALFDMIPLGGAIDHPQPFPENVISLSHAGLIGDGGQWGSCFLDFLSSESVSIIYSHHGLLRA
;
A
#
# COMPACT_ATOMS: atom_id res chain seq x y z
N MET A 1 -3.75 -0.44 4.49
CA MET A 1 -3.15 0.68 5.23
C MET A 1 -2.26 0.12 6.33
N LEU A 2 -1.09 0.70 6.57
CA LEU A 2 -0.18 0.38 7.68
C LEU A 2 -0.49 1.32 8.85
N ILE A 3 -0.55 0.78 10.06
CA ILE A 3 -0.87 1.50 11.29
C ILE A 3 0.04 1.06 12.44
N LYS A 4 0.08 1.85 13.50
CA LYS A 4 0.77 1.48 14.75
C LYS A 4 0.11 0.26 15.40
N LYS A 5 0.93 -0.60 15.99
CA LYS A 5 0.49 -1.79 16.74
C LYS A 5 -0.60 -1.46 17.76
N GLY A 6 -1.63 -2.30 17.79
CA GLY A 6 -2.77 -2.12 18.70
C GLY A 6 -3.78 -1.07 18.23
N ASN A 7 -3.57 -0.45 17.06
CA ASN A 7 -4.51 0.50 16.45
C ASN A 7 -5.04 1.57 17.44
N PRO A 8 -4.17 2.40 18.04
CA PRO A 8 -4.56 3.31 19.13
C PRO A 8 -5.58 4.36 18.70
N LYS A 9 -5.74 4.58 17.40
CA LYS A 9 -6.72 5.52 16.82
C LYS A 9 -8.03 4.86 16.41
N ASN A 10 -8.17 3.53 16.58
CA ASN A 10 -9.35 2.77 16.19
C ASN A 10 -9.75 3.02 14.72
N ILE A 11 -8.76 2.98 13.82
CA ILE A 11 -8.98 3.14 12.38
C ILE A 11 -9.51 1.81 11.85
N SER A 12 -10.67 1.82 11.20
CA SER A 12 -11.33 0.63 10.67
C SER A 12 -11.34 0.57 9.13
N GLY A 13 -11.23 1.73 8.48
CA GLY A 13 -11.29 1.82 7.02
C GLY A 13 -10.99 3.21 6.50
N VAL A 14 -11.30 3.41 5.23
CA VAL A 14 -11.05 4.67 4.52
C VAL A 14 -11.90 5.82 5.07
N THR A 15 -13.10 5.52 5.57
CA THR A 15 -13.99 6.52 6.15
C THR A 15 -13.43 7.21 7.39
N ASP A 16 -12.52 6.54 8.13
CA ASP A 16 -11.88 7.16 9.29
C ASP A 16 -10.84 8.23 8.90
N LEU A 17 -10.39 8.24 7.66
CA LEU A 17 -9.38 9.21 7.19
C LEU A 17 -9.90 10.65 7.13
N ILE A 18 -11.24 10.86 7.18
CA ILE A 18 -11.81 12.20 7.26
C ILE A 18 -11.69 12.81 8.67
N ARG A 19 -11.45 12.00 9.68
CA ARG A 19 -11.38 12.46 11.08
C ARG A 19 -10.25 13.46 11.29
N GLU A 20 -10.50 14.51 12.04
CA GLU A 20 -9.51 15.56 12.30
C GLU A 20 -8.30 15.12 13.12
N ASP A 21 -8.46 14.07 13.91
CA ASP A 21 -7.41 13.51 14.75
C ASP A 21 -6.54 12.46 14.03
N ILE A 22 -6.76 12.21 12.74
CA ILE A 22 -6.01 11.24 11.93
C ILE A 22 -5.06 11.96 10.99
N ARG A 23 -3.78 11.63 11.07
CA ARG A 23 -2.74 12.07 10.14
C ARG A 23 -2.35 10.95 9.20
N LEU A 24 -2.43 11.24 7.92
CA LEU A 24 -2.17 10.30 6.83
C LEU A 24 -0.79 10.55 6.22
N PHE A 25 -0.05 9.48 5.96
CA PHE A 25 1.20 9.53 5.20
C PHE A 25 1.00 8.97 3.79
N LEU A 26 1.33 9.76 2.79
CA LEU A 26 1.21 9.42 1.36
C LEU A 26 2.53 9.63 0.61
N SER A 27 2.60 9.04 -0.59
CA SER A 27 3.65 9.36 -1.57
C SER A 27 3.62 10.84 -1.94
N ASN A 28 4.77 11.36 -2.26
CA ASN A 28 4.90 12.74 -2.71
C ASN A 28 4.28 12.92 -4.11
N PRO A 29 3.35 13.88 -4.29
CA PRO A 29 2.69 14.09 -5.57
C PRO A 29 3.65 14.52 -6.69
N GLU A 30 4.77 15.16 -6.36
CA GLU A 30 5.74 15.66 -7.34
C GLU A 30 6.79 14.61 -7.72
N THR A 31 7.35 13.91 -6.73
CA THR A 31 8.47 12.98 -6.94
C THR A 31 8.04 11.54 -7.14
N GLU A 32 6.87 11.14 -6.64
CA GLU A 32 6.31 9.79 -6.75
C GLU A 32 4.89 9.80 -7.33
N THR A 33 4.67 10.58 -8.38
CA THR A 33 3.35 10.87 -8.99
C THR A 33 2.51 9.61 -9.27
N VAL A 34 3.12 8.55 -9.79
CA VAL A 34 2.41 7.31 -10.14
C VAL A 34 1.87 6.62 -8.89
N SER A 35 2.69 6.48 -7.86
CA SER A 35 2.27 5.88 -6.59
C SER A 35 1.24 6.75 -5.88
N TYR A 36 1.46 8.07 -5.86
CA TYR A 36 0.51 9.03 -5.30
C TYR A 36 -0.87 8.90 -5.95
N GLN A 37 -0.92 8.96 -7.28
CA GLN A 37 -2.18 8.85 -8.03
C GLN A 37 -2.88 7.51 -7.78
N GLY A 38 -2.14 6.41 -7.72
CA GLY A 38 -2.67 5.09 -7.40
C GLY A 38 -3.31 5.04 -6.01
N TYR A 39 -2.65 5.59 -5.00
CA TYR A 39 -3.20 5.63 -3.65
C TYR A 39 -4.41 6.55 -3.53
N VAL A 40 -4.32 7.75 -4.07
CA VAL A 40 -5.42 8.73 -4.04
C VAL A 40 -6.64 8.19 -4.77
N ASN A 41 -6.48 7.61 -5.96
CA ASN A 41 -7.60 7.03 -6.72
C ASN A 41 -8.28 5.89 -5.94
N THR A 42 -7.49 5.01 -5.31
CA THR A 42 -8.01 3.94 -4.47
C THR A 42 -8.81 4.50 -3.29
N LEU A 43 -8.23 5.42 -2.53
CA LEU A 43 -8.87 5.98 -1.34
C LEU A 43 -10.14 6.77 -1.69
N SER A 44 -10.07 7.63 -2.71
CA SER A 44 -11.22 8.43 -3.16
C SER A 44 -12.34 7.55 -3.73
N GLY A 45 -12.00 6.52 -4.51
CA GLY A 45 -12.99 5.57 -5.02
C GLY A 45 -13.71 4.82 -3.91
N MET A 46 -12.96 4.36 -2.90
CA MET A 46 -13.53 3.68 -1.74
C MET A 46 -14.37 4.61 -0.88
N ALA A 47 -13.92 5.85 -0.65
CA ALA A 47 -14.66 6.84 0.09
C ALA A 47 -15.98 7.19 -0.61
N ALA A 48 -15.96 7.38 -1.92
CA ALA A 48 -17.14 7.64 -2.72
C ALA A 48 -18.17 6.50 -2.63
N ARG A 49 -17.73 5.25 -2.61
CA ARG A 49 -18.58 4.09 -2.39
C ARG A 49 -19.31 4.14 -1.04
N GLU A 50 -18.67 4.67 -0.02
CA GLU A 50 -19.24 4.84 1.32
C GLU A 50 -19.96 6.20 1.49
N ASN A 51 -20.14 6.96 0.40
CA ASN A 51 -20.72 8.31 0.39
C ASN A 51 -19.94 9.31 1.26
N VAL A 52 -18.64 9.17 1.32
CA VAL A 52 -17.73 10.06 2.04
C VAL A 52 -16.93 10.87 1.02
N ASP A 53 -16.88 12.19 1.22
CA ASP A 53 -16.01 13.08 0.44
C ASP A 53 -14.62 13.10 1.09
N LEU A 54 -13.65 12.52 0.39
CA LEU A 54 -12.26 12.47 0.81
C LEU A 54 -11.41 13.17 -0.23
N SER A 55 -10.98 14.39 0.09
CA SER A 55 -10.10 15.19 -0.74
C SER A 55 -8.66 15.18 -0.20
N PHE A 56 -7.70 15.18 -1.10
CA PHE A 56 -6.28 15.22 -0.79
C PHE A 56 -5.69 16.52 -1.34
N PRO A 57 -5.29 17.48 -0.48
CA PRO A 57 -4.59 18.67 -0.95
C PRO A 57 -3.25 18.27 -1.58
N THR A 58 -2.93 18.88 -2.71
CA THR A 58 -1.65 18.71 -3.40
C THR A 58 -0.57 19.66 -2.86
N ASP A 59 -0.97 20.70 -2.18
CA ASP A 59 -0.08 21.69 -1.59
C ASP A 59 0.18 21.37 -0.11
N GLU A 60 1.42 21.40 0.30
CA GLU A 60 1.81 21.31 1.72
C GLU A 60 1.39 22.59 2.45
N ALA A 61 0.13 22.66 2.84
CA ALA A 61 -0.28 23.67 3.82
C ALA A 61 0.15 23.21 5.22
N PRO A 62 0.65 24.11 6.09
CA PRO A 62 1.21 23.75 7.40
C PRO A 62 0.23 23.05 8.36
N ASP A 63 -1.06 23.05 8.08
CA ASP A 63 -2.11 22.42 8.88
C ASP A 63 -2.73 21.19 8.20
N THR A 64 -2.07 20.61 7.17
CA THR A 64 -2.65 19.46 6.50
C THR A 64 -2.50 18.18 7.33
N LYS A 65 -3.58 17.40 7.38
CA LYS A 65 -3.59 16.04 7.95
C LYS A 65 -2.77 15.05 7.11
N VAL A 66 -2.27 15.48 5.95
CA VAL A 66 -1.52 14.65 5.02
C VAL A 66 -0.05 15.04 5.07
N CYS A 67 0.79 14.06 5.40
CA CYS A 67 2.24 14.17 5.35
C CYS A 67 2.74 13.43 4.11
N TYR A 68 3.69 13.99 3.40
CA TYR A 68 4.28 13.36 2.21
C TYR A 68 5.68 12.83 2.49
N GLY A 69 6.05 11.77 1.74
CA GLY A 69 7.42 11.28 1.73
C GLY A 69 8.37 12.27 1.06
N GLU A 70 9.60 12.34 1.53
CA GLU A 70 10.63 13.22 0.95
C GLU A 70 11.42 12.53 -0.17
N GLN A 71 11.66 11.22 -0.04
CA GLN A 71 12.48 10.44 -0.97
C GLN A 71 11.73 9.21 -1.50
N ILE A 72 11.55 8.19 -0.66
CA ILE A 72 10.92 6.93 -1.02
C ILE A 72 9.84 6.63 0.01
N HIS A 73 8.62 6.93 -0.33
CA HIS A 73 7.45 6.82 0.53
C HIS A 73 7.37 5.51 1.33
N HIS A 74 7.45 4.38 0.67
CA HIS A 74 7.25 3.09 1.33
C HIS A 74 8.37 2.74 2.33
N ARG A 75 9.55 3.38 2.25
CA ARG A 75 10.63 3.25 3.24
C ARG A 75 10.44 4.20 4.42
N GLU A 76 9.87 5.37 4.17
CA GLU A 76 9.63 6.41 5.17
C GLU A 76 8.34 6.18 5.95
N ALA A 77 7.34 5.54 5.37
CA ALA A 77 6.03 5.28 5.97
C ALA A 77 6.10 4.61 7.36
N PRO A 78 6.87 3.54 7.57
CA PRO A 78 6.99 2.94 8.90
C PRO A 78 7.60 3.90 9.92
N GLN A 79 8.61 4.67 9.51
CA GLN A 79 9.27 5.63 10.39
C GLN A 79 8.31 6.78 10.76
N ALA A 80 7.53 7.28 9.79
CA ALA A 80 6.56 8.33 10.05
C ALA A 80 5.52 7.91 11.12
N ILE A 81 5.09 6.65 11.10
CA ILE A 81 4.17 6.09 12.11
C ILE A 81 4.86 5.98 13.48
N ILE A 82 6.09 5.49 13.54
CA ILE A 82 6.82 5.32 14.79
C ILE A 82 7.13 6.64 15.45
N ASP A 83 7.57 7.63 14.68
CA ASP A 83 7.87 8.98 15.15
C ASP A 83 6.61 9.78 15.52
N GLY A 84 5.44 9.23 15.23
CA GLY A 84 4.17 9.90 15.47
C GLY A 84 3.91 11.09 14.52
N ARG A 85 4.58 11.15 13.37
CA ARG A 85 4.28 12.13 12.32
C ARG A 85 2.98 11.79 11.59
N ALA A 86 2.65 10.49 11.52
CA ALA A 86 1.40 10.00 10.97
C ALA A 86 0.80 8.89 11.84
N ASP A 87 -0.50 8.71 11.74
CA ASP A 87 -1.24 7.66 12.42
C ASP A 87 -1.50 6.46 11.50
N VAL A 88 -1.52 6.72 10.19
CA VAL A 88 -1.73 5.73 9.14
C VAL A 88 -0.91 6.07 7.90
N ALA A 89 -0.42 5.06 7.21
CA ALA A 89 0.23 5.21 5.91
C ALA A 89 -0.43 4.27 4.88
N VAL A 90 -0.62 4.76 3.67
CA VAL A 90 -1.10 3.94 2.56
C VAL A 90 0.11 3.38 1.83
N VAL A 91 0.23 2.07 1.83
CA VAL A 91 1.28 1.34 1.12
C VAL A 91 0.66 0.14 0.41
N TYR A 92 1.33 -0.39 -0.59
CA TYR A 92 0.90 -1.63 -1.23
C TYR A 92 0.74 -2.75 -0.20
N TYR A 93 -0.24 -3.61 -0.40
CA TYR A 93 -0.58 -4.70 0.50
C TYR A 93 0.63 -5.55 0.89
N HIS A 94 1.44 -5.99 -0.07
CA HIS A 94 2.63 -6.81 0.16
C HIS A 94 3.69 -6.12 1.04
N LEU A 95 3.77 -4.79 0.96
CA LEU A 95 4.69 -4.00 1.81
C LEU A 95 4.16 -3.90 3.24
N ALA A 96 2.87 -3.63 3.44
CA ALA A 96 2.25 -3.63 4.75
C ALA A 96 2.41 -4.99 5.42
N LEU A 97 2.11 -6.08 4.70
CA LEU A 97 2.27 -7.45 5.17
C LEU A 97 3.72 -7.75 5.60
N ARG A 98 4.69 -7.29 4.82
CA ARG A 98 6.12 -7.42 5.16
C ARG A 98 6.46 -6.69 6.45
N TYR A 99 6.00 -5.45 6.64
CA TYR A 99 6.28 -4.67 7.85
C TYR A 99 5.67 -5.30 9.10
N THR A 100 4.44 -5.81 9.03
CA THR A 100 3.81 -6.48 10.17
C THR A 100 4.51 -7.79 10.54
N ARG A 101 5.15 -8.47 9.58
CA ARG A 101 5.90 -9.71 9.82
C ARG A 101 7.31 -9.47 10.37
N ILE A 102 7.99 -8.44 9.87
CA ILE A 102 9.35 -8.11 10.33
C ILE A 102 9.32 -7.41 11.70
N PHE A 103 8.30 -6.57 11.92
CA PHE A 103 8.16 -5.77 13.13
C PHE A 103 6.79 -5.98 13.80
N PRO A 104 6.46 -7.20 14.24
CA PRO A 104 5.12 -7.54 14.74
C PRO A 104 4.73 -6.80 16.02
N ALA A 105 5.71 -6.26 16.75
CA ALA A 105 5.47 -5.43 17.93
C ALA A 105 5.22 -3.95 17.62
N LEU A 106 5.47 -3.50 16.38
CA LEU A 106 5.39 -2.08 16.00
C LEU A 106 4.20 -1.77 15.12
N PHE A 107 3.78 -2.70 14.26
CA PHE A 107 2.78 -2.45 13.23
C PHE A 107 1.65 -3.46 13.23
N ASP A 108 0.48 -2.94 12.88
CA ASP A 108 -0.67 -3.67 12.36
C ASP A 108 -1.00 -3.17 10.96
N MET A 109 -1.89 -3.85 10.25
CA MET A 109 -2.38 -3.40 8.96
C MET A 109 -3.89 -3.54 8.86
N ILE A 110 -4.49 -2.66 8.07
CA ILE A 110 -5.89 -2.72 7.68
C ILE A 110 -5.92 -2.96 6.17
N PRO A 111 -6.35 -4.14 5.70
CA PRO A 111 -6.48 -4.40 4.28
C PRO A 111 -7.61 -3.55 3.69
N LEU A 112 -7.42 -3.08 2.47
CA LEU A 112 -8.46 -2.39 1.70
C LEU A 112 -9.18 -3.41 0.83
N GLY A 113 -9.95 -4.28 1.49
CA GLY A 113 -10.70 -5.39 0.92
C GLY A 113 -10.22 -6.76 1.38
N GLY A 114 -11.16 -7.62 1.75
CA GLY A 114 -10.92 -8.94 2.30
C GLY A 114 -10.33 -8.92 3.72
N ALA A 115 -9.49 -9.91 4.01
CA ALA A 115 -8.81 -10.07 5.29
C ALA A 115 -7.28 -10.09 5.09
N ILE A 116 -6.53 -10.03 6.21
CA ILE A 116 -5.05 -9.99 6.17
C ILE A 116 -4.43 -11.24 5.52
N ASP A 117 -5.05 -12.38 5.66
CA ASP A 117 -4.63 -13.68 5.11
C ASP A 117 -5.36 -14.03 3.80
N HIS A 118 -6.43 -13.34 3.50
CA HIS A 118 -7.25 -13.52 2.29
C HIS A 118 -7.59 -12.16 1.66
N PRO A 119 -6.61 -11.49 1.02
CA PRO A 119 -6.85 -10.20 0.38
C PRO A 119 -7.82 -10.36 -0.79
N GLN A 120 -8.86 -9.55 -0.79
CA GLN A 120 -9.85 -9.45 -1.87
C GLN A 120 -10.03 -7.97 -2.20
N PRO A 121 -9.18 -7.41 -3.07
CA PRO A 121 -9.25 -5.99 -3.38
C PRO A 121 -10.64 -5.64 -3.94
N PHE A 122 -11.18 -4.52 -3.49
CA PHE A 122 -12.40 -3.98 -4.07
C PHE A 122 -12.15 -3.48 -5.51
N PRO A 123 -13.20 -3.33 -6.33
CA PRO A 123 -13.05 -2.83 -7.70
C PRO A 123 -12.36 -1.46 -7.79
N GLU A 124 -12.49 -0.65 -6.74
CA GLU A 124 -11.89 0.68 -6.64
C GLU A 124 -10.38 0.65 -6.35
N ASN A 125 -9.83 -0.49 -5.92
CA ASN A 125 -8.39 -0.60 -5.69
C ASN A 125 -7.61 -0.52 -7.00
N VAL A 126 -6.63 0.38 -7.06
CA VAL A 126 -5.66 0.40 -8.15
C VAL A 126 -4.67 -0.76 -7.95
N ILE A 127 -4.66 -1.68 -8.89
CA ILE A 127 -3.80 -2.86 -8.89
C ILE A 127 -2.63 -2.61 -9.85
N SER A 128 -1.40 -2.78 -9.35
CA SER A 128 -0.20 -2.73 -10.17
C SER A 128 0.10 -4.10 -10.76
N LEU A 129 0.26 -4.17 -12.07
CA LEU A 129 0.68 -5.36 -12.78
C LEU A 129 2.19 -5.29 -13.06
N SER A 130 2.89 -6.38 -12.75
CA SER A 130 4.29 -6.55 -13.08
C SER A 130 4.43 -7.64 -14.14
N HIS A 131 5.29 -7.40 -15.12
CA HIS A 131 5.53 -8.32 -16.21
C HIS A 131 7.00 -8.76 -16.21
N ALA A 132 7.23 -10.03 -16.50
CA ALA A 132 8.56 -10.56 -16.77
C ALA A 132 8.67 -10.96 -18.24
N GLY A 133 9.81 -10.70 -18.87
CA GLY A 133 10.07 -11.05 -20.25
C GLY A 133 11.54 -11.30 -20.52
N LEU A 134 11.86 -11.98 -21.62
CA LEU A 134 13.23 -12.18 -22.06
C LEU A 134 13.77 -10.93 -22.76
N ILE A 135 15.06 -10.66 -22.55
CA ILE A 135 15.83 -9.71 -23.37
C ILE A 135 16.64 -10.56 -24.38
N GLY A 136 16.37 -10.35 -25.65
CA GLY A 136 16.91 -11.20 -26.72
C GLY A 136 16.36 -12.62 -26.63
N ASP A 137 17.23 -13.63 -26.74
CA ASP A 137 16.87 -15.05 -26.59
C ASP A 137 16.81 -15.51 -25.12
N GLY A 138 17.18 -14.62 -24.18
CA GLY A 138 17.23 -14.93 -22.74
C GLY A 138 18.38 -15.85 -22.34
N GLY A 139 19.26 -16.22 -23.28
CA GLY A 139 20.35 -17.15 -23.04
C GLY A 139 19.87 -18.55 -22.65
N GLN A 140 20.80 -19.37 -22.20
CA GLN A 140 20.57 -20.79 -21.90
C GLN A 140 19.45 -21.07 -20.90
N TRP A 141 19.21 -20.16 -19.96
CA TRP A 141 18.29 -20.38 -18.83
C TRP A 141 17.06 -19.48 -18.83
N GLY A 142 16.99 -18.50 -19.73
CA GLY A 142 15.94 -17.49 -19.71
C GLY A 142 14.53 -18.07 -19.81
N SER A 143 14.29 -18.94 -20.80
CA SER A 143 12.98 -19.59 -20.98
C SER A 143 12.61 -20.45 -19.77
N CYS A 144 13.55 -21.28 -19.29
CA CYS A 144 13.32 -22.11 -18.10
C CYS A 144 13.00 -21.27 -16.85
N PHE A 145 13.62 -20.09 -16.73
CA PHE A 145 13.32 -19.18 -15.62
C PHE A 145 11.93 -18.56 -15.74
N LEU A 146 11.50 -18.16 -16.93
CA LEU A 146 10.11 -17.70 -17.14
C LEU A 146 9.08 -18.79 -16.86
N ASP A 147 9.35 -20.03 -17.31
CA ASP A 147 8.48 -21.17 -17.01
C ASP A 147 8.41 -21.42 -15.49
N PHE A 148 9.56 -21.33 -14.81
CA PHE A 148 9.59 -21.41 -13.33
C PHE A 148 8.77 -20.29 -12.68
N LEU A 149 8.93 -19.01 -13.11
CA LEU A 149 8.14 -17.90 -12.60
C LEU A 149 6.63 -18.10 -12.80
N SER A 150 6.25 -18.84 -13.83
CA SER A 150 4.86 -19.17 -14.15
C SER A 150 4.36 -20.44 -13.46
N SER A 151 5.17 -21.11 -12.66
CA SER A 151 4.82 -22.37 -12.00
C SER A 151 3.89 -22.15 -10.78
N GLU A 152 3.19 -23.20 -10.41
CA GLU A 152 2.34 -23.21 -9.20
C GLU A 152 3.16 -23.00 -7.93
N SER A 153 4.37 -23.56 -7.87
CA SER A 153 5.28 -23.36 -6.74
C SER A 153 5.59 -21.88 -6.50
N VAL A 154 5.81 -21.13 -7.58
CA VAL A 154 6.07 -19.69 -7.49
C VAL A 154 4.78 -18.91 -7.17
N SER A 155 3.62 -19.36 -7.65
CA SER A 155 2.33 -18.77 -7.30
C SER A 155 2.06 -18.86 -5.78
N ILE A 156 2.42 -19.96 -5.15
CA ILE A 156 2.36 -20.11 -3.69
C ILE A 156 3.30 -19.12 -2.99
N ILE A 157 4.51 -18.95 -3.50
CA ILE A 157 5.47 -17.97 -2.96
C ILE A 157 4.90 -16.55 -3.11
N TYR A 158 4.37 -16.19 -4.26
CA TYR A 158 3.75 -14.88 -4.48
C TYR A 158 2.62 -14.62 -3.49
N SER A 159 1.69 -15.57 -3.37
CA SER A 159 0.56 -15.47 -2.43
C SER A 159 1.05 -15.28 -0.99
N HIS A 160 2.07 -16.05 -0.57
CA HIS A 160 2.65 -15.92 0.76
C HIS A 160 3.26 -14.53 1.00
N HIS A 161 3.73 -13.86 -0.04
CA HIS A 161 4.29 -12.50 0.04
C HIS A 161 3.28 -11.40 -0.29
N GLY A 162 2.01 -11.73 -0.42
CA GLY A 162 0.96 -10.73 -0.67
C GLY A 162 0.89 -10.27 -2.13
N LEU A 163 1.38 -11.08 -3.04
CA LEU A 163 1.28 -10.88 -4.48
C LEU A 163 0.38 -11.99 -5.07
N LEU A 164 -0.33 -11.67 -6.12
CA LEU A 164 -1.16 -12.62 -6.84
C LEU A 164 -0.62 -12.81 -8.25
N ARG A 165 -0.76 -14.01 -8.76
CA ARG A 165 -0.55 -14.27 -10.18
C ARG A 165 -1.78 -13.76 -10.94
N ALA A 166 -1.55 -12.99 -12.02
CA ALA A 166 -2.59 -12.54 -12.94
C ALA A 166 -3.06 -13.68 -13.85
#